data_ac5e47caf47b71193546ea7acf5788fc
#
_entry.id   ac5e47caf47b71193546ea7acf5788fc
#
_cell.length_a   1.000
_cell.length_b   1.000
_cell.length_c   1.000
_cell.angle_alpha   90.00
_cell.angle_beta   90.00
_cell.angle_gamma   90.00
#
_symmetry.space_group_name_H-M   'P 1'
#
loop_
_entity.id
_entity.type
_entity.pdbx_description
1 polymer ?
#
loop_
_entity_poly.entity_id
_entity_poly.type
_entity_poly.pdbx_seq_one_letter_code
_entity_poly.pdbx_strand_id
1 'polypeptide(L)'
;MDEQKAVKTLKDIVIRFSGDSGDGMQLTGTIFSDLSAMTGNTISTLPDFPAEIRAPQGTLSGVSGYQVQIGSRSVRTPGENADILVAMNPAALKVSVKSLKKDSIIIIDTDSFSANDLRKAEFLTEDPFEELGLKTQQVIPAPISSIVKEGLKDFGLDAKSALRCKNMFALGLICWICDRPLGPAEQFLDRKFGKKPQLRDANIASLNHGFDFGANTHASASIFRIETQKPVPGRYLDINGNKATAYGLIAASEQAGLELFLGSYPITPATDILHELAKHKALGVKTVQAEDEIAGICTAIGASFAGDLAVTTTSGPGLALKSEAIGLAVMAELPLVIIDVQRGGPSTGLPTKSEQTDLMQALYGRNGEAPIPVLAATTPDTCFLYAYWAAKIAVEHMTPVILLTDTFVANGSSAWRIPDLHELPTIEPNYVSKLPEGAAEGWRPYFRNPETKVRYWAVPGTPGFEHRLGGLEKNFTTSAISTDAANHALMVKTRQEKIDYISNELPLLEVEGDQDADTLIVGWGGTYGHLYEASHKVREQGYKIAHAHFAFINPLPKNTEEVLRRYKKVIVAEQNTGMFARHLRGLIDNFVPRQYNEVTGQPFSLSHLVEEFIKLIEE
;
A
#
# COMPACT_ATOMS: atom_id res chain seq x y z
N MET A 1 -26.59 7.10 42.29
CA MET A 1 -27.37 6.99 41.06
C MET A 1 -26.34 6.81 39.96
N ASP A 2 -26.27 5.61 39.40
CA ASP A 2 -25.46 5.40 38.19
C ASP A 2 -26.12 6.17 37.05
N GLU A 3 -25.60 7.34 36.71
CA GLU A 3 -25.91 7.97 35.44
C GLU A 3 -25.39 7.03 34.34
N GLN A 4 -26.32 6.24 33.78
CA GLN A 4 -26.02 5.46 32.58
C GLN A 4 -25.53 6.42 31.49
N LYS A 5 -24.22 6.39 31.20
CA LYS A 5 -23.64 7.19 30.12
C LYS A 5 -24.36 6.91 28.81
N ALA A 6 -24.59 7.97 28.04
CA ALA A 6 -25.16 7.85 26.72
C ALA A 6 -24.17 7.10 25.80
N VAL A 7 -24.49 5.84 25.47
CA VAL A 7 -23.77 5.10 24.43
C VAL A 7 -24.28 5.60 23.07
N LYS A 8 -23.41 6.25 22.31
CA LYS A 8 -23.70 6.67 20.93
C LYS A 8 -23.25 5.57 19.98
N THR A 9 -24.19 4.99 19.25
CA THR A 9 -23.89 4.04 18.19
C THR A 9 -23.54 4.79 16.90
N LEU A 10 -22.38 4.50 16.33
CA LEU A 10 -21.84 5.13 15.11
C LEU A 10 -21.69 4.10 13.99
N LYS A 11 -21.84 4.57 12.75
CA LYS A 11 -21.55 3.76 11.56
C LYS A 11 -20.04 3.66 11.31
N ASP A 12 -19.32 4.75 11.55
CA ASP A 12 -17.87 4.85 11.42
C ASP A 12 -17.31 5.90 12.40
N ILE A 13 -16.01 5.82 12.65
CA ILE A 13 -15.24 6.77 13.45
C ILE A 13 -13.82 6.88 12.92
N VAL A 14 -13.27 8.09 12.95
CA VAL A 14 -11.88 8.38 12.58
C VAL A 14 -11.10 8.79 13.83
N ILE A 15 -10.01 8.09 14.11
CA ILE A 15 -9.13 8.36 15.26
C ILE A 15 -7.73 8.66 14.74
N ARG A 16 -7.13 9.75 15.25
CA ARG A 16 -5.75 10.12 14.95
C ARG A 16 -4.91 10.07 16.21
N PHE A 17 -3.83 9.30 16.17
CA PHE A 17 -2.78 9.25 17.20
C PHE A 17 -1.61 10.09 16.71
N SER A 18 -1.14 11.03 17.52
CA SER A 18 -0.08 11.97 17.13
C SER A 18 0.89 12.25 18.31
N GLY A 19 2.17 12.23 18.01
CA GLY A 19 3.25 12.44 19.01
C GLY A 19 4.60 12.50 18.33
N ASP A 20 5.68 12.54 19.09
CA ASP A 20 7.02 12.44 18.53
C ASP A 20 7.29 11.02 18.00
N SER A 21 8.25 10.90 17.07
CA SER A 21 8.67 9.61 16.49
C SER A 21 9.04 8.55 17.54
N GLY A 22 9.38 8.93 18.78
CA GLY A 22 9.69 8.04 19.90
C GLY A 22 8.50 7.69 20.80
N ASP A 23 7.36 8.32 20.64
CA ASP A 23 6.18 8.18 21.52
C ASP A 23 5.36 6.89 21.27
N GLY A 24 5.68 6.15 20.21
CA GLY A 24 5.04 4.86 19.91
C GLY A 24 3.64 4.98 19.32
N MET A 25 3.27 6.11 18.72
CA MET A 25 1.93 6.33 18.15
C MET A 25 1.60 5.39 17.00
N GLN A 26 2.59 5.01 16.19
CA GLN A 26 2.43 4.00 15.15
C GLN A 26 2.02 2.64 15.75
N LEU A 27 2.67 2.21 16.85
CA LEU A 27 2.33 0.97 17.53
C LEU A 27 0.93 1.02 18.15
N THR A 28 0.56 2.13 18.77
CA THR A 28 -0.77 2.35 19.35
C THR A 28 -1.86 2.22 18.30
N GLY A 29 -1.70 2.91 17.17
CA GLY A 29 -2.63 2.84 16.05
C GLY A 29 -2.73 1.43 15.46
N THR A 30 -1.60 0.74 15.25
CA THR A 30 -1.57 -0.64 14.75
C THR A 30 -2.30 -1.61 15.68
N ILE A 31 -2.10 -1.52 17.01
CA ILE A 31 -2.84 -2.38 17.95
C ILE A 31 -4.33 -2.07 17.91
N PHE A 32 -4.69 -0.79 17.82
CA PHE A 32 -6.09 -0.39 17.77
C PHE A 32 -6.79 -0.82 16.47
N SER A 33 -6.11 -0.77 15.33
CA SER A 33 -6.63 -1.29 14.06
C SER A 33 -6.78 -2.81 14.08
N ASP A 34 -5.76 -3.54 14.58
CA ASP A 34 -5.79 -5.02 14.69
C ASP A 34 -6.96 -5.50 15.57
N LEU A 35 -7.12 -4.92 16.77
CA LEU A 35 -8.24 -5.25 17.64
C LEU A 35 -9.62 -4.92 17.03
N SER A 36 -9.70 -3.86 16.24
CA SER A 36 -10.93 -3.46 15.56
C SER A 36 -11.29 -4.42 14.42
N ALA A 37 -10.31 -4.86 13.65
CA ALA A 37 -10.49 -5.90 12.63
C ALA A 37 -10.91 -7.23 13.27
N MET A 38 -10.31 -7.63 14.40
CA MET A 38 -10.66 -8.85 15.13
C MET A 38 -12.09 -8.82 15.69
N THR A 39 -12.63 -7.64 15.99
CA THR A 39 -14.02 -7.46 16.45
C THR A 39 -15.04 -7.36 15.31
N GLY A 40 -14.61 -7.54 14.07
CA GLY A 40 -15.48 -7.59 12.88
C GLY A 40 -15.80 -6.25 12.25
N ASN A 41 -15.02 -5.21 12.54
CA ASN A 41 -15.08 -3.95 11.82
C ASN A 41 -14.16 -3.97 10.59
N THR A 42 -14.54 -3.20 9.59
CA THR A 42 -13.63 -2.83 8.50
C THR A 42 -12.76 -1.66 8.93
N ILE A 43 -11.55 -1.62 8.44
CA ILE A 43 -10.55 -0.62 8.79
C ILE A 43 -9.83 -0.09 7.56
N SER A 44 -9.39 1.15 7.62
CA SER A 44 -8.41 1.72 6.71
C SER A 44 -7.50 2.67 7.48
N THR A 45 -6.19 2.59 7.25
CA THR A 45 -5.20 3.32 8.04
C THR A 45 -4.29 4.19 7.18
N LEU A 46 -3.77 5.25 7.79
CA LEU A 46 -2.75 6.15 7.21
C LEU A 46 -1.66 6.39 8.25
N PRO A 47 -0.55 5.64 8.20
CA PRO A 47 0.66 6.00 8.93
C PRO A 47 1.27 7.28 8.35
N ASP A 48 1.54 8.26 9.20
CA ASP A 48 2.18 9.52 8.82
C ASP A 48 3.53 9.62 9.54
N PHE A 49 4.60 9.55 8.76
CA PHE A 49 5.96 9.57 9.28
C PHE A 49 6.52 11.00 9.24
N PRO A 50 7.39 11.37 10.20
CA PRO A 50 7.98 12.70 10.25
C PRO A 50 8.79 12.99 8.98
N ALA A 51 8.82 14.25 8.58
CA ALA A 51 9.60 14.70 7.43
C ALA A 51 11.12 14.49 7.65
N GLU A 52 11.58 14.59 8.88
CA GLU A 52 12.98 14.39 9.29
C GLU A 52 13.09 13.21 10.25
N ILE A 53 13.90 12.21 9.89
CA ILE A 53 14.10 10.98 10.70
C ILE A 53 14.73 11.28 12.08
N ARG A 54 15.43 12.39 12.24
CA ARG A 54 16.14 12.81 13.48
C ARG A 54 15.77 14.22 13.93
N ALA A 55 14.56 14.65 13.68
CA ALA A 55 14.09 15.93 14.20
C ALA A 55 14.16 15.97 15.74
N PRO A 56 14.47 17.12 16.34
CA PRO A 56 14.43 17.27 17.78
C PRO A 56 13.03 17.00 18.35
N GLN A 57 12.97 16.38 19.52
CA GLN A 57 11.70 16.09 20.19
C GLN A 57 10.93 17.36 20.56
N GLY A 58 9.62 17.34 20.33
CA GLY A 58 8.72 18.45 20.60
C GLY A 58 8.68 19.52 19.50
N THR A 59 9.34 19.29 18.35
CA THR A 59 9.30 20.20 17.19
C THR A 59 8.26 19.73 16.16
N LEU A 60 7.76 20.65 15.33
CA LEU A 60 6.74 20.35 14.31
C LEU A 60 7.22 19.31 13.28
N SER A 61 8.49 19.37 12.89
CA SER A 61 9.11 18.44 11.92
C SER A 61 9.27 17.01 12.45
N GLY A 62 9.26 16.82 13.79
CA GLY A 62 9.42 15.52 14.46
C GLY A 62 8.12 14.77 14.71
N VAL A 63 6.98 15.36 14.37
CA VAL A 63 5.67 14.75 14.63
C VAL A 63 5.45 13.53 13.75
N SER A 64 5.09 12.43 14.39
CA SER A 64 4.60 11.18 13.76
C SER A 64 3.11 11.01 14.05
N GLY A 65 2.35 10.59 13.07
CA GLY A 65 0.91 10.38 13.19
C GLY A 65 0.49 8.99 12.71
N TYR A 66 -0.64 8.53 13.21
CA TYR A 66 -1.33 7.33 12.71
C TYR A 66 -2.82 7.60 12.73
N GLN A 67 -3.44 7.58 11.57
CA GLN A 67 -4.88 7.74 11.46
C GLN A 67 -5.55 6.42 11.11
N VAL A 68 -6.68 6.14 11.74
CA VAL A 68 -7.47 4.95 11.45
C VAL A 68 -8.94 5.33 11.35
N GLN A 69 -9.57 4.94 10.25
CA GLN A 69 -11.02 4.90 10.13
C GLN A 69 -11.51 3.47 10.38
N ILE A 70 -12.54 3.35 11.22
CA ILE A 70 -13.18 2.10 11.56
C ILE A 70 -14.64 2.23 11.20
N GLY A 71 -15.22 1.23 10.53
CA GLY A 71 -16.61 1.27 10.11
C GLY A 71 -17.34 -0.05 10.23
N SER A 72 -18.67 0.06 10.20
CA SER A 72 -19.59 -1.08 10.11
C SER A 72 -19.77 -1.57 8.68
N ARG A 73 -19.48 -0.72 7.68
CA ARG A 73 -19.47 -1.05 6.25
C ARG A 73 -18.04 -1.08 5.74
N SER A 74 -17.85 -1.48 4.50
CA SER A 74 -16.53 -1.42 3.86
C SER A 74 -15.98 0.00 3.92
N VAL A 75 -14.92 0.20 4.69
CA VAL A 75 -14.15 1.44 4.78
C VAL A 75 -13.01 1.34 3.78
N ARG A 76 -12.91 2.31 2.89
CA ARG A 76 -11.92 2.30 1.79
C ARG A 76 -10.91 3.45 1.86
N THR A 77 -11.10 4.39 2.80
CA THR A 77 -10.21 5.52 3.06
C THR A 77 -9.89 5.62 4.55
N PRO A 78 -8.79 6.25 4.94
CA PRO A 78 -8.46 6.46 6.36
C PRO A 78 -9.29 7.57 7.02
N GLY A 79 -10.30 8.10 6.33
CA GLY A 79 -11.08 9.25 6.73
C GLY A 79 -10.34 10.58 6.50
N GLU A 80 -11.07 11.67 6.47
CA GLU A 80 -10.49 13.00 6.24
C GLU A 80 -10.22 13.73 7.55
N ASN A 81 -11.28 13.92 8.35
CA ASN A 81 -11.20 14.62 9.63
C ASN A 81 -11.45 13.67 10.80
N ALA A 82 -10.63 13.77 11.83
CA ALA A 82 -10.69 12.91 13.00
C ALA A 82 -11.83 13.32 13.96
N ASP A 83 -12.54 12.30 14.46
CA ASP A 83 -13.49 12.42 15.57
C ASP A 83 -12.76 12.48 16.92
N ILE A 84 -11.62 11.77 17.00
CA ILE A 84 -10.79 11.74 18.21
C ILE A 84 -9.33 11.97 17.83
N LEU A 85 -8.67 12.87 18.53
CA LEU A 85 -7.23 13.09 18.47
C LEU A 85 -6.57 12.72 19.80
N VAL A 86 -5.53 11.91 19.75
CA VAL A 86 -4.57 11.75 20.85
C VAL A 86 -3.33 12.58 20.50
N ALA A 87 -3.07 13.63 21.25
CA ALA A 87 -1.91 14.51 21.06
C ALA A 87 -0.97 14.41 22.30
N MET A 88 0.15 13.74 22.12
CA MET A 88 1.08 13.46 23.22
C MET A 88 1.94 14.67 23.62
N ASN A 89 1.94 15.73 22.81
CA ASN A 89 2.66 16.99 23.07
C ASN A 89 2.06 18.15 22.24
N PRO A 90 2.46 19.42 22.50
CA PRO A 90 1.94 20.59 21.77
C PRO A 90 2.21 20.57 20.27
N ALA A 91 3.36 20.06 19.82
CA ALA A 91 3.69 19.97 18.40
C ALA A 91 2.71 19.03 17.66
N ALA A 92 2.39 17.88 18.29
CA ALA A 92 1.40 16.94 17.79
C ALA A 92 0.00 17.56 17.68
N LEU A 93 -0.40 18.35 18.68
CA LEU A 93 -1.66 19.10 18.64
C LEU A 93 -1.67 20.09 17.47
N LYS A 94 -0.64 20.94 17.35
CA LYS A 94 -0.55 22.00 16.33
C LYS A 94 -0.55 21.46 14.90
N VAL A 95 0.17 20.36 14.65
CA VAL A 95 0.21 19.72 13.33
C VAL A 95 -1.14 19.08 12.98
N SER A 96 -1.83 18.47 13.96
CA SER A 96 -3.04 17.67 13.71
C SER A 96 -4.34 18.48 13.72
N VAL A 97 -4.36 19.71 14.20
CA VAL A 97 -5.57 20.52 14.38
C VAL A 97 -6.36 20.72 13.08
N LYS A 98 -5.68 20.82 11.94
CA LYS A 98 -6.29 21.02 10.61
C LYS A 98 -7.12 19.81 10.14
N SER A 99 -6.90 18.65 10.74
CA SER A 99 -7.58 17.39 10.41
C SER A 99 -8.60 17.00 11.48
N LEU A 100 -9.22 17.95 12.17
CA LEU A 100 -10.21 17.71 13.22
C LEU A 100 -11.62 18.11 12.80
N LYS A 101 -12.61 17.32 13.22
CA LYS A 101 -14.02 17.73 13.16
C LYS A 101 -14.32 18.81 14.22
N LYS A 102 -15.37 19.60 13.98
CA LYS A 102 -15.77 20.70 14.90
C LYS A 102 -16.04 20.22 16.34
N ASP A 103 -16.67 19.07 16.49
CA ASP A 103 -17.05 18.50 17.80
C ASP A 103 -16.16 17.32 18.20
N SER A 104 -14.90 17.33 17.81
CA SER A 104 -13.94 16.28 18.09
C SER A 104 -13.55 16.22 19.58
N ILE A 105 -13.08 15.03 19.99
CA ILE A 105 -12.45 14.83 21.31
C ILE A 105 -10.94 14.93 21.14
N ILE A 106 -10.29 15.68 22.03
CA ILE A 106 -8.83 15.84 22.04
C ILE A 106 -8.30 15.32 23.38
N ILE A 107 -7.51 14.26 23.36
CA ILE A 107 -6.81 13.70 24.51
C ILE A 107 -5.39 14.26 24.53
N ILE A 108 -4.95 14.82 25.66
CA ILE A 108 -3.61 15.35 25.81
C ILE A 108 -2.88 14.74 27.02
N ASP A 109 -1.55 14.58 26.91
CA ASP A 109 -0.67 14.31 28.05
C ASP A 109 -0.27 15.65 28.70
N THR A 110 -0.98 16.05 29.77
CA THR A 110 -0.76 17.36 30.42
C THR A 110 0.66 17.56 30.93
N ASP A 111 1.37 16.48 31.25
CA ASP A 111 2.76 16.54 31.71
C ASP A 111 3.74 16.99 30.60
N SER A 112 3.32 16.94 29.35
CA SER A 112 4.10 17.33 28.17
C SER A 112 3.73 18.70 27.60
N PHE A 113 2.93 19.51 28.31
CA PHE A 113 2.48 20.84 27.87
C PHE A 113 3.07 21.99 28.73
N SER A 114 4.35 21.88 29.08
CA SER A 114 5.04 22.97 29.79
C SER A 114 5.30 24.18 28.89
N ALA A 115 5.56 25.36 29.47
CA ALA A 115 5.92 26.57 28.73
C ALA A 115 7.11 26.35 27.77
N ASN A 116 8.03 25.45 28.13
CA ASN A 116 9.16 25.10 27.26
C ASN A 116 8.73 24.24 26.07
N ASP A 117 7.78 23.30 26.25
CA ASP A 117 7.28 22.45 25.19
C ASP A 117 6.40 23.26 24.21
N LEU A 118 5.60 24.19 24.72
CA LEU A 118 4.85 25.15 23.90
C LEU A 118 5.78 25.98 23.01
N ARG A 119 6.88 26.50 23.55
CA ARG A 119 7.87 27.25 22.77
C ARG A 119 8.55 26.41 21.69
N LYS A 120 8.91 25.16 21.98
CA LYS A 120 9.47 24.22 20.97
C LYS A 120 8.50 23.96 19.83
N ALA A 121 7.19 23.90 20.13
CA ALA A 121 6.11 23.75 19.17
C ALA A 121 5.68 25.09 18.52
N GLU A 122 6.46 26.16 18.73
CA GLU A 122 6.25 27.47 18.12
C GLU A 122 4.89 28.12 18.51
N PHE A 123 4.37 27.84 19.71
CA PHE A 123 3.22 28.57 20.25
C PHE A 123 3.66 29.97 20.75
N LEU A 124 2.81 30.95 20.51
CA LEU A 124 3.02 32.33 20.89
C LEU A 124 2.43 32.66 22.26
N THR A 125 1.44 31.87 22.71
CA THR A 125 0.74 32.03 23.98
C THR A 125 0.92 30.82 24.89
N GLU A 126 0.55 30.96 26.16
CA GLU A 126 0.52 29.85 27.12
C GLU A 126 -0.74 29.00 27.02
N ASP A 127 -1.76 29.48 26.30
CA ASP A 127 -2.97 28.74 26.01
C ASP A 127 -2.99 28.27 24.55
N PRO A 128 -2.58 27.01 24.27
CA PRO A 128 -2.55 26.47 22.93
C PRO A 128 -3.95 26.26 22.34
N PHE A 129 -4.99 26.11 23.17
CA PHE A 129 -6.36 25.87 22.71
C PHE A 129 -6.99 27.17 22.22
N GLU A 130 -6.76 28.28 22.91
CA GLU A 130 -7.20 29.60 22.46
C GLU A 130 -6.48 29.99 21.17
N GLU A 131 -5.14 29.83 21.10
CA GLU A 131 -4.33 30.14 19.91
C GLU A 131 -4.80 29.35 18.67
N LEU A 132 -5.19 28.08 18.84
CA LEU A 132 -5.69 27.24 17.75
C LEU A 132 -7.20 27.37 17.50
N GLY A 133 -7.91 28.20 18.26
CA GLY A 133 -9.35 28.42 18.09
C GLY A 133 -10.21 27.21 18.47
N LEU A 134 -9.75 26.34 19.35
CA LEU A 134 -10.42 25.11 19.77
C LEU A 134 -11.50 25.39 20.83
N LYS A 135 -12.67 25.89 20.39
CA LYS A 135 -13.76 26.35 21.29
C LYS A 135 -14.89 25.31 21.46
N THR A 136 -15.05 24.41 20.50
CA THR A 136 -16.17 23.44 20.48
C THR A 136 -15.72 22.02 20.77
N GLN A 137 -14.43 21.75 20.75
CA GLN A 137 -13.83 20.45 21.00
C GLN A 137 -13.87 20.09 22.50
N GLN A 138 -14.11 18.83 22.79
CA GLN A 138 -13.97 18.32 24.15
C GLN A 138 -12.49 17.97 24.41
N VAL A 139 -11.83 18.70 25.28
CA VAL A 139 -10.47 18.37 25.71
C VAL A 139 -10.52 17.46 26.94
N ILE A 140 -9.82 16.32 26.87
CA ILE A 140 -9.61 15.37 27.97
C ILE A 140 -8.16 15.53 28.45
N PRO A 141 -7.92 16.28 29.53
CA PRO A 141 -6.59 16.42 30.10
C PRO A 141 -6.27 15.18 30.96
N ALA A 142 -5.19 14.48 30.65
CA ALA A 142 -4.72 13.33 31.42
C ALA A 142 -3.23 13.50 31.74
N PRO A 143 -2.80 13.39 32.99
CA PRO A 143 -1.39 13.42 33.37
C PRO A 143 -0.74 12.06 33.09
N ILE A 144 -0.67 11.69 31.80
CA ILE A 144 -0.33 10.35 31.34
C ILE A 144 1.07 9.93 31.81
N SER A 145 2.04 10.81 31.63
CA SER A 145 3.43 10.53 31.99
C SER A 145 3.60 10.33 33.50
N SER A 146 2.92 11.11 34.33
CA SER A 146 2.95 10.98 35.80
C SER A 146 2.28 9.68 36.27
N ILE A 147 1.09 9.35 35.74
CA ILE A 147 0.38 8.13 36.12
C ILE A 147 1.19 6.89 35.72
N VAL A 148 1.74 6.85 34.50
CA VAL A 148 2.55 5.73 34.03
C VAL A 148 3.81 5.57 34.87
N LYS A 149 4.52 6.68 35.18
CA LYS A 149 5.73 6.65 36.00
C LYS A 149 5.44 6.11 37.41
N GLU A 150 4.36 6.55 38.03
CA GLU A 150 3.95 6.10 39.36
C GLU A 150 3.48 4.65 39.35
N GLY A 151 2.58 4.29 38.43
CA GLY A 151 1.98 2.97 38.33
C GLY A 151 2.94 1.85 37.93
N LEU A 152 4.11 2.20 37.36
CA LEU A 152 5.10 1.21 36.91
C LEU A 152 6.34 1.14 37.81
N LYS A 153 6.37 1.79 38.98
CA LYS A 153 7.51 1.78 39.91
C LYS A 153 8.01 0.39 40.29
N ASP A 154 7.08 -0.53 40.51
CA ASP A 154 7.37 -1.87 41.01
C ASP A 154 7.72 -2.89 39.91
N PHE A 155 7.71 -2.47 38.64
CA PHE A 155 8.00 -3.34 37.49
C PHE A 155 9.51 -3.51 37.20
N GLY A 156 10.39 -2.86 37.97
CA GLY A 156 11.83 -2.96 37.80
C GLY A 156 12.39 -2.39 36.49
N LEU A 157 11.65 -1.47 35.86
CA LEU A 157 12.06 -0.74 34.67
C LEU A 157 12.79 0.55 35.02
N ASP A 158 13.78 0.96 34.23
CA ASP A 158 14.33 2.30 34.30
C ASP A 158 13.28 3.35 33.88
N ALA A 159 13.44 4.59 34.34
CA ALA A 159 12.47 5.66 34.13
C ALA A 159 12.17 5.93 32.63
N LYS A 160 13.17 5.77 31.75
CA LYS A 160 12.99 5.95 30.31
C LYS A 160 12.18 4.81 29.69
N SER A 161 12.41 3.57 30.12
CA SER A 161 11.67 2.39 29.67
C SER A 161 10.23 2.42 30.18
N ALA A 162 9.99 2.84 31.41
CA ALA A 162 8.65 3.03 31.96
C ALA A 162 7.85 4.08 31.16
N LEU A 163 8.45 5.26 30.88
CA LEU A 163 7.79 6.32 30.11
C LEU A 163 7.49 5.91 28.66
N ARG A 164 8.18 4.93 28.08
CA ARG A 164 7.82 4.40 26.76
C ARG A 164 6.50 3.66 26.75
N CYS A 165 5.97 3.26 27.90
CA CYS A 165 4.67 2.61 28.01
C CYS A 165 3.48 3.59 28.01
N LYS A 166 3.72 4.93 27.97
CA LYS A 166 2.66 5.96 27.96
C LYS A 166 1.69 5.82 26.78
N ASN A 167 2.17 5.30 25.66
CA ASN A 167 1.36 5.03 24.49
C ASN A 167 0.28 3.94 24.75
N MET A 168 0.56 2.98 25.63
CA MET A 168 -0.44 1.96 26.03
C MET A 168 -1.50 2.55 26.94
N PHE A 169 -1.17 3.54 27.78
CA PHE A 169 -2.18 4.28 28.51
C PHE A 169 -3.16 4.98 27.55
N ALA A 170 -2.64 5.69 26.56
CA ALA A 170 -3.48 6.34 25.55
C ALA A 170 -4.37 5.33 24.81
N LEU A 171 -3.84 4.14 24.48
CA LEU A 171 -4.60 3.04 23.88
C LEU A 171 -5.74 2.58 24.82
N GLY A 172 -5.44 2.36 26.09
CA GLY A 172 -6.44 1.94 27.08
C GLY A 172 -7.60 2.94 27.21
N LEU A 173 -7.28 4.23 27.26
CA LEU A 173 -8.28 5.29 27.31
C LEU A 173 -9.15 5.31 26.04
N ILE A 174 -8.55 5.14 24.85
CA ILE A 174 -9.30 5.03 23.59
C ILE A 174 -10.17 3.77 23.56
N CYS A 175 -9.68 2.62 24.06
CA CYS A 175 -10.48 1.41 24.16
C CYS A 175 -11.72 1.64 25.03
N TRP A 176 -11.59 2.37 26.14
CA TRP A 176 -12.73 2.72 26.98
C TRP A 176 -13.72 3.67 26.26
N ILE A 177 -13.24 4.73 25.61
CA ILE A 177 -14.08 5.67 24.84
C ILE A 177 -14.83 4.97 23.70
N CYS A 178 -14.20 3.99 23.06
CA CYS A 178 -14.74 3.28 21.90
C CYS A 178 -15.42 1.94 22.25
N ASP A 179 -15.70 1.67 23.54
CA ASP A 179 -16.34 0.43 24.01
C ASP A 179 -15.64 -0.84 23.49
N ARG A 180 -14.29 -0.87 23.57
CA ARG A 180 -13.47 -1.98 23.07
C ARG A 180 -12.92 -2.82 24.22
N PRO A 181 -12.98 -4.17 24.13
CA PRO A 181 -12.37 -5.04 25.12
C PRO A 181 -10.85 -4.99 25.05
N LEU A 182 -10.15 -5.06 26.18
CA LEU A 182 -8.68 -5.02 26.25
C LEU A 182 -8.01 -6.35 25.85
N GLY A 183 -8.70 -7.48 26.00
CA GLY A 183 -8.15 -8.81 25.78
C GLY A 183 -7.37 -9.01 24.46
N PRO A 184 -7.87 -8.56 23.31
CA PRO A 184 -7.10 -8.64 22.04
C PRO A 184 -5.82 -7.80 22.06
N ALA A 185 -5.83 -6.62 22.70
CA ALA A 185 -4.63 -5.79 22.84
C ALA A 185 -3.60 -6.46 23.77
N GLU A 186 -4.04 -7.06 24.88
CA GLU A 186 -3.18 -7.84 25.77
C GLU A 186 -2.54 -9.03 25.05
N GLN A 187 -3.30 -9.77 24.26
CA GLN A 187 -2.77 -10.86 23.44
C GLN A 187 -1.73 -10.38 22.41
N PHE A 188 -1.94 -9.23 21.82
CA PHE A 188 -0.94 -8.62 20.91
C PHE A 188 0.36 -8.30 21.67
N LEU A 189 0.25 -7.68 22.85
CA LEU A 189 1.40 -7.34 23.69
C LEU A 189 2.14 -8.58 24.16
N ASP A 190 1.42 -9.66 24.48
CA ASP A 190 1.99 -10.94 24.86
C ASP A 190 2.80 -11.56 23.70
N ARG A 191 2.25 -11.58 22.48
CA ARG A 191 2.97 -12.04 21.29
C ARG A 191 4.21 -11.19 21.00
N LYS A 192 4.10 -9.87 21.12
CA LYS A 192 5.19 -8.93 20.76
C LYS A 192 6.31 -8.91 21.80
N PHE A 193 5.97 -8.91 23.08
CA PHE A 193 6.91 -8.72 24.19
C PHE A 193 7.09 -9.96 25.06
N GLY A 194 6.53 -11.13 24.71
CA GLY A 194 6.58 -12.34 25.51
C GLY A 194 7.99 -12.79 25.89
N LYS A 195 9.00 -12.49 25.05
CA LYS A 195 10.42 -12.73 25.36
C LYS A 195 11.04 -11.75 26.38
N LYS A 196 10.29 -10.70 26.78
CA LYS A 196 10.67 -9.66 27.74
C LYS A 196 9.55 -9.46 28.76
N PRO A 197 9.34 -10.36 29.73
CA PRO A 197 8.17 -10.38 30.60
C PRO A 197 7.92 -9.06 31.34
N GLN A 198 8.96 -8.45 31.91
CA GLN A 198 8.84 -7.16 32.60
C GLN A 198 8.26 -6.05 31.70
N LEU A 199 8.72 -5.99 30.45
CA LEU A 199 8.23 -4.97 29.50
C LEU A 199 6.80 -5.30 29.04
N ARG A 200 6.47 -6.58 28.85
CA ARG A 200 5.12 -7.04 28.55
C ARG A 200 4.15 -6.62 29.65
N ASP A 201 4.46 -7.00 30.88
CA ASP A 201 3.60 -6.75 32.05
C ASP A 201 3.42 -5.25 32.31
N ALA A 202 4.47 -4.45 32.15
CA ALA A 202 4.40 -3.00 32.24
C ALA A 202 3.51 -2.37 31.16
N ASN A 203 3.58 -2.84 29.93
CA ASN A 203 2.70 -2.35 28.85
C ASN A 203 1.22 -2.73 29.13
N ILE A 204 0.95 -3.95 29.61
CA ILE A 204 -0.39 -4.40 29.98
C ILE A 204 -0.91 -3.57 31.17
N ALA A 205 -0.11 -3.33 32.20
CA ALA A 205 -0.48 -2.49 33.32
C ALA A 205 -0.82 -1.06 32.87
N SER A 206 0.02 -0.48 32.02
CA SER A 206 -0.21 0.87 31.46
C SER A 206 -1.50 0.94 30.63
N LEU A 207 -1.81 -0.10 29.85
CA LEU A 207 -3.06 -0.23 29.09
C LEU A 207 -4.28 -0.22 30.04
N ASN A 208 -4.24 -1.02 31.10
CA ASN A 208 -5.30 -1.08 32.11
C ASN A 208 -5.46 0.27 32.85
N HIS A 209 -4.35 0.92 33.24
CA HIS A 209 -4.40 2.25 33.88
C HIS A 209 -5.12 3.29 33.00
N GLY A 210 -4.89 3.27 31.67
CA GLY A 210 -5.59 4.16 30.75
C GLY A 210 -7.09 3.90 30.65
N PHE A 211 -7.49 2.64 30.61
CA PHE A 211 -8.88 2.22 30.62
C PHE A 211 -9.60 2.62 31.92
N ASP A 212 -8.97 2.32 33.07
CA ASP A 212 -9.48 2.65 34.39
C ASP A 212 -9.54 4.17 34.61
N PHE A 213 -8.57 4.93 34.09
CA PHE A 213 -8.63 6.39 34.12
C PHE A 213 -9.90 6.89 33.41
N GLY A 214 -10.19 6.39 32.23
CA GLY A 214 -11.42 6.74 31.50
C GLY A 214 -12.68 6.42 32.30
N ALA A 215 -12.73 5.24 32.91
CA ALA A 215 -13.88 4.76 33.70
C ALA A 215 -14.07 5.59 34.98
N ASN A 216 -13.00 5.82 35.74
CA ASN A 216 -13.06 6.45 37.07
C ASN A 216 -13.25 7.97 37.01
N THR A 217 -12.66 8.63 35.99
CA THR A 217 -12.76 10.09 35.84
C THR A 217 -13.96 10.52 35.02
N HIS A 218 -14.67 9.57 34.42
CA HIS A 218 -15.73 9.88 33.47
C HIS A 218 -15.22 10.78 32.35
N ALA A 219 -14.07 10.45 31.80
CA ALA A 219 -13.27 11.31 30.93
C ALA A 219 -14.02 11.82 29.69
N SER A 220 -14.98 11.05 29.15
CA SER A 220 -15.82 11.46 28.01
C SER A 220 -17.29 11.53 28.38
N ALA A 221 -18.00 12.51 27.82
CA ALA A 221 -19.46 12.65 27.98
C ALA A 221 -20.24 11.50 27.29
N SER A 222 -19.65 10.86 26.29
CA SER A 222 -20.25 9.75 25.53
C SER A 222 -19.25 8.63 25.32
N ILE A 223 -19.75 7.40 25.28
CA ILE A 223 -19.02 6.21 24.83
C ILE A 223 -19.49 5.92 23.40
N PHE A 224 -18.56 5.63 22.50
CA PHE A 224 -18.89 5.33 21.11
C PHE A 224 -18.85 3.84 20.86
N ARG A 225 -19.95 3.30 20.39
CA ARG A 225 -20.05 1.92 19.92
C ARG A 225 -20.14 1.91 18.40
N ILE A 226 -19.18 1.28 17.73
CA ILE A 226 -19.23 1.11 16.28
C ILE A 226 -20.01 -0.16 15.99
N GLU A 227 -21.05 -0.05 15.14
CA GLU A 227 -21.80 -1.19 14.66
C GLU A 227 -20.85 -2.21 14.00
N THR A 228 -21.17 -3.49 14.13
CA THR A 228 -20.45 -4.56 13.44
C THR A 228 -21.38 -5.23 12.44
N GLN A 229 -20.94 -5.43 11.22
CA GLN A 229 -21.60 -6.33 10.28
C GLN A 229 -21.05 -7.74 10.50
N LYS A 230 -21.89 -8.76 10.23
CA LYS A 230 -21.38 -10.13 10.18
C LYS A 230 -20.45 -10.23 8.97
N PRO A 231 -19.15 -10.41 9.16
CA PRO A 231 -18.24 -10.58 8.04
C PRO A 231 -18.54 -11.89 7.30
N VAL A 232 -18.14 -11.96 6.03
CA VAL A 232 -18.10 -13.23 5.32
C VAL A 232 -17.26 -14.21 6.15
N PRO A 233 -17.69 -15.46 6.36
CA PRO A 233 -16.90 -16.42 7.13
C PRO A 233 -15.48 -16.56 6.60
N GLY A 234 -14.48 -16.59 7.50
CA GLY A 234 -13.08 -16.67 7.13
C GLY A 234 -12.15 -16.26 8.26
N ARG A 235 -10.85 -16.31 7.98
CA ARG A 235 -9.81 -15.80 8.87
C ARG A 235 -9.39 -14.42 8.38
N TYR A 236 -9.36 -13.46 9.28
CA TYR A 236 -9.02 -12.06 8.95
C TYR A 236 -7.75 -11.62 9.67
N LEU A 237 -7.00 -10.77 9.00
CA LEU A 237 -5.85 -10.04 9.53
C LEU A 237 -5.99 -8.56 9.20
N ASP A 238 -5.46 -7.70 10.05
CA ASP A 238 -5.04 -6.36 9.66
C ASP A 238 -3.71 -6.49 8.90
N ILE A 239 -3.69 -6.10 7.62
CA ILE A 239 -2.52 -6.27 6.76
C ILE A 239 -2.16 -4.97 6.05
N ASN A 240 -0.89 -4.58 6.11
CA ASN A 240 -0.39 -3.49 5.27
C ASN A 240 0.04 -3.99 3.89
N GLY A 241 0.10 -3.06 2.92
CA GLY A 241 0.36 -3.42 1.54
C GLY A 241 1.72 -4.08 1.30
N ASN A 242 2.79 -3.63 1.97
CA ASN A 242 4.11 -4.26 1.84
C ASN A 242 4.10 -5.72 2.30
N LYS A 243 3.42 -6.01 3.40
CA LYS A 243 3.28 -7.38 3.90
C LYS A 243 2.38 -8.21 3.00
N ALA A 244 1.28 -7.64 2.50
CA ALA A 244 0.39 -8.28 1.55
C ALA A 244 1.12 -8.63 0.25
N THR A 245 1.95 -7.72 -0.27
CA THR A 245 2.84 -7.96 -1.42
C THR A 245 3.77 -9.15 -1.18
N ALA A 246 4.46 -9.19 -0.03
CA ALA A 246 5.34 -10.30 0.32
C ALA A 246 4.59 -11.63 0.36
N TYR A 247 3.39 -11.67 0.94
CA TYR A 247 2.56 -12.88 0.99
C TYR A 247 2.03 -13.31 -0.38
N GLY A 248 1.68 -12.35 -1.25
CA GLY A 248 1.29 -12.65 -2.64
C GLY A 248 2.40 -13.31 -3.44
N LEU A 249 3.65 -12.85 -3.27
CA LEU A 249 4.83 -13.47 -3.90
C LEU A 249 5.10 -14.88 -3.37
N ILE A 250 4.99 -15.09 -2.04
CA ILE A 250 5.15 -16.42 -1.44
C ILE A 250 4.07 -17.38 -1.97
N ALA A 251 2.81 -16.92 -2.01
CA ALA A 251 1.71 -17.72 -2.54
C ALA A 251 1.93 -18.08 -4.02
N ALA A 252 2.42 -17.13 -4.82
CA ALA A 252 2.73 -17.36 -6.23
C ALA A 252 3.88 -18.37 -6.42
N SER A 253 4.94 -18.28 -5.60
CA SER A 253 6.05 -19.23 -5.66
C SER A 253 5.61 -20.64 -5.30
N GLU A 254 4.77 -20.79 -4.28
CA GLU A 254 4.19 -22.07 -3.87
C GLU A 254 3.32 -22.67 -4.98
N GLN A 255 2.42 -21.88 -5.57
CA GLN A 255 1.56 -22.33 -6.66
C GLN A 255 2.34 -22.71 -7.93
N ALA A 256 3.40 -21.99 -8.23
CA ALA A 256 4.25 -22.27 -9.38
C ALA A 256 5.26 -23.41 -9.14
N GLY A 257 5.42 -23.87 -7.90
CA GLY A 257 6.47 -24.84 -7.51
C GLY A 257 7.88 -24.30 -7.71
N LEU A 258 8.09 -22.97 -7.53
CA LEU A 258 9.37 -22.28 -7.72
C LEU A 258 9.92 -21.81 -6.37
N GLU A 259 11.25 -21.75 -6.22
CA GLU A 259 11.86 -21.03 -5.11
C GLU A 259 11.75 -19.51 -5.33
N LEU A 260 11.46 -18.77 -4.26
CA LEU A 260 11.34 -17.32 -4.32
C LEU A 260 12.68 -16.65 -4.02
N PHE A 261 13.19 -15.86 -4.97
CA PHE A 261 14.41 -15.09 -4.82
C PHE A 261 14.15 -13.59 -4.88
N LEU A 262 14.54 -12.86 -3.84
CA LEU A 262 14.53 -11.39 -3.82
C LEU A 262 15.96 -10.86 -3.87
N GLY A 263 16.31 -10.13 -4.94
CA GLY A 263 17.52 -9.32 -5.04
C GLY A 263 17.18 -7.84 -4.97
N SER A 264 17.54 -7.14 -3.87
CA SER A 264 17.10 -5.77 -3.65
C SER A 264 18.14 -4.92 -2.90
N TYR A 265 17.96 -3.60 -2.99
CA TYR A 265 18.64 -2.61 -2.17
C TYR A 265 17.60 -1.84 -1.33
N PRO A 266 17.88 -1.58 -0.04
CA PRO A 266 16.92 -0.91 0.84
C PRO A 266 16.60 0.52 0.39
N ILE A 267 15.31 0.80 0.24
CA ILE A 267 14.80 2.15 -0.05
C ILE A 267 13.40 2.32 0.56
N THR A 268 13.15 3.46 1.19
CA THR A 268 11.82 3.83 1.69
C THR A 268 10.88 4.11 0.50
N PRO A 269 9.65 3.56 0.47
CA PRO A 269 9.02 2.70 1.49
C PRO A 269 9.07 1.20 1.20
N ALA A 270 9.80 0.74 0.19
CA ALA A 270 9.82 -0.64 -0.29
C ALA A 270 10.57 -1.64 0.62
N THR A 271 11.43 -1.16 1.54
CA THR A 271 12.30 -1.99 2.38
C THR A 271 11.53 -3.00 3.24
N ASP A 272 10.30 -2.70 3.64
CA ASP A 272 9.50 -3.59 4.49
C ASP A 272 9.11 -4.89 3.79
N ILE A 273 9.05 -4.92 2.44
CA ILE A 273 8.87 -6.15 1.67
C ILE A 273 10.08 -7.07 1.87
N LEU A 274 11.30 -6.53 1.77
CA LEU A 274 12.54 -7.28 2.05
C LEU A 274 12.56 -7.82 3.48
N HIS A 275 12.21 -6.98 4.46
CA HIS A 275 12.17 -7.37 5.87
C HIS A 275 11.14 -8.47 6.13
N GLU A 276 9.99 -8.44 5.45
CA GLU A 276 8.96 -9.48 5.61
C GLU A 276 9.42 -10.78 4.97
N LEU A 277 9.87 -10.76 3.72
CA LEU A 277 10.34 -11.97 3.01
C LEU A 277 11.50 -12.65 3.74
N ALA A 278 12.42 -11.88 4.34
CA ALA A 278 13.54 -12.43 5.10
C ALA A 278 13.14 -13.28 6.32
N LYS A 279 11.91 -13.17 6.81
CA LYS A 279 11.37 -13.99 7.91
C LYS A 279 10.96 -15.39 7.46
N HIS A 280 10.76 -15.59 6.16
CA HIS A 280 10.15 -16.80 5.59
C HIS A 280 11.15 -17.78 4.94
N LYS A 281 12.39 -17.80 5.42
CA LYS A 281 13.45 -18.72 4.93
C LYS A 281 13.05 -20.19 4.97
N ALA A 282 12.22 -20.57 5.95
CA ALA A 282 11.71 -21.94 6.08
C ALA A 282 10.77 -22.38 4.93
N LEU A 283 10.24 -21.42 4.16
CA LEU A 283 9.43 -21.63 2.96
C LEU A 283 10.25 -21.56 1.66
N GLY A 284 11.58 -21.69 1.73
CA GLY A 284 12.45 -21.60 0.55
C GLY A 284 12.70 -20.17 0.05
N VAL A 285 12.31 -19.14 0.80
CA VAL A 285 12.53 -17.74 0.40
C VAL A 285 14.00 -17.36 0.56
N LYS A 286 14.63 -16.95 -0.53
CA LYS A 286 16.01 -16.46 -0.59
C LYS A 286 15.99 -14.92 -0.70
N THR A 287 16.73 -14.22 0.15
CA THR A 287 16.83 -12.76 0.11
C THR A 287 18.28 -12.33 0.05
N VAL A 288 18.60 -11.45 -0.89
CA VAL A 288 19.92 -10.83 -1.05
C VAL A 288 19.76 -9.31 -1.00
N GLN A 289 20.44 -8.71 -0.02
CA GLN A 289 20.61 -7.25 0.02
C GLN A 289 21.91 -6.91 -0.69
N ALA A 290 21.79 -6.22 -1.82
CA ALA A 290 22.90 -5.77 -2.64
C ALA A 290 23.45 -4.42 -2.17
N GLU A 291 24.58 -3.99 -2.77
CA GLU A 291 25.20 -2.69 -2.49
C GLU A 291 24.49 -1.51 -3.14
N ASP A 292 23.75 -1.74 -4.24
CA ASP A 292 22.94 -0.75 -4.95
C ASP A 292 21.77 -1.41 -5.71
N GLU A 293 20.96 -0.59 -6.36
CA GLU A 293 19.78 -1.02 -7.12
C GLU A 293 20.14 -1.84 -8.35
N ILE A 294 21.27 -1.53 -9.01
CA ILE A 294 21.73 -2.23 -10.22
C ILE A 294 22.17 -3.65 -9.86
N ALA A 295 23.00 -3.79 -8.83
CA ALA A 295 23.41 -5.10 -8.33
C ALA A 295 22.18 -5.91 -7.85
N GLY A 296 21.22 -5.27 -7.17
CA GLY A 296 19.98 -5.92 -6.72
C GLY A 296 19.21 -6.58 -7.86
N ILE A 297 18.89 -5.84 -8.93
CA ILE A 297 18.17 -6.40 -10.09
C ILE A 297 19.01 -7.42 -10.86
N CYS A 298 20.32 -7.22 -11.00
CA CYS A 298 21.19 -8.15 -11.72
C CYS A 298 21.27 -9.51 -11.03
N THR A 299 21.29 -9.54 -9.68
CA THR A 299 21.22 -10.82 -8.93
C THR A 299 19.87 -11.51 -9.16
N ALA A 300 18.76 -10.77 -9.21
CA ALA A 300 17.43 -11.31 -9.51
C ALA A 300 17.34 -11.87 -10.94
N ILE A 301 17.92 -11.20 -11.94
CA ILE A 301 18.00 -11.71 -13.33
C ILE A 301 18.77 -13.03 -13.38
N GLY A 302 19.88 -13.15 -12.61
CA GLY A 302 20.64 -14.39 -12.51
C GLY A 302 19.82 -15.53 -11.87
N ALA A 303 19.06 -15.24 -10.83
CA ALA A 303 18.16 -16.20 -10.18
C ALA A 303 17.03 -16.64 -11.11
N SER A 304 16.44 -15.71 -11.88
CA SER A 304 15.44 -16.01 -12.91
C SER A 304 16.01 -16.96 -13.99
N PHE A 305 17.23 -16.72 -14.45
CA PHE A 305 17.89 -17.63 -15.39
C PHE A 305 18.08 -19.03 -14.78
N ALA A 306 18.38 -19.09 -13.48
CA ALA A 306 18.54 -20.35 -12.74
C ALA A 306 17.22 -21.09 -12.45
N GLY A 307 16.05 -20.51 -12.68
CA GLY A 307 14.76 -21.14 -12.53
C GLY A 307 13.94 -20.71 -11.30
N ASP A 308 14.39 -19.71 -10.57
CA ASP A 308 13.66 -19.15 -9.42
C ASP A 308 12.57 -18.14 -9.87
N LEU A 309 11.52 -17.97 -9.09
CA LEU A 309 10.67 -16.80 -9.15
C LEU A 309 11.46 -15.60 -8.62
N ALA A 310 11.98 -14.80 -9.54
CA ALA A 310 12.87 -13.70 -9.21
C ALA A 310 12.11 -12.39 -9.03
N VAL A 311 12.48 -11.64 -7.99
CA VAL A 311 11.83 -10.38 -7.59
C VAL A 311 12.89 -9.34 -7.25
N THR A 312 12.60 -8.09 -7.55
CA THR A 312 13.33 -6.92 -7.03
C THR A 312 12.33 -5.86 -6.56
N THR A 313 12.66 -5.17 -5.46
CA THR A 313 11.81 -4.10 -4.92
C THR A 313 12.54 -2.77 -4.96
N THR A 314 11.82 -1.68 -5.21
CA THR A 314 12.39 -0.34 -5.30
C THR A 314 11.32 0.76 -5.13
N SER A 315 11.71 1.99 -5.40
CA SER A 315 10.89 3.20 -5.56
C SER A 315 11.41 3.96 -6.77
N GLY A 316 10.73 5.00 -7.24
CA GLY A 316 11.04 5.73 -8.47
C GLY A 316 12.51 5.99 -8.77
N PRO A 317 13.34 6.51 -7.83
CA PRO A 317 14.78 6.72 -8.09
C PRO A 317 15.52 5.42 -8.44
N GLY A 318 15.20 4.33 -7.74
CA GLY A 318 15.83 3.04 -8.03
C GLY A 318 15.28 2.36 -9.28
N LEU A 319 14.01 2.60 -9.64
CA LEU A 319 13.47 2.15 -10.93
C LEU A 319 14.24 2.79 -12.10
N ALA A 320 14.61 4.08 -11.97
CA ALA A 320 15.46 4.76 -12.94
C ALA A 320 16.83 4.10 -13.10
N LEU A 321 17.48 3.72 -11.99
CA LEU A 321 18.78 3.03 -12.01
C LEU A 321 18.69 1.62 -12.59
N LYS A 322 17.57 0.93 -12.46
CA LYS A 322 17.33 -0.43 -12.94
C LYS A 322 16.95 -0.49 -14.44
N SER A 323 16.75 0.64 -15.10
CA SER A 323 16.16 0.75 -16.45
C SER A 323 16.87 -0.12 -17.50
N GLU A 324 18.21 -0.11 -17.54
CA GLU A 324 18.98 -0.93 -18.49
C GLU A 324 18.83 -2.44 -18.19
N ALA A 325 18.94 -2.84 -16.93
CA ALA A 325 18.78 -4.23 -16.52
C ALA A 325 17.36 -4.78 -16.80
N ILE A 326 16.32 -3.94 -16.69
CA ILE A 326 14.97 -4.29 -17.13
C ILE A 326 14.95 -4.55 -18.64
N GLY A 327 15.61 -3.72 -19.44
CA GLY A 327 15.80 -3.93 -20.88
C GLY A 327 16.51 -5.25 -21.19
N LEU A 328 17.54 -5.60 -20.43
CA LEU A 328 18.21 -6.90 -20.54
C LEU A 328 17.25 -8.07 -20.26
N ALA A 329 16.41 -7.96 -19.22
CA ALA A 329 15.43 -9.00 -18.91
C ALA A 329 14.37 -9.16 -20.02
N VAL A 330 13.95 -8.06 -20.68
CA VAL A 330 13.09 -8.11 -21.87
C VAL A 330 13.79 -8.83 -23.03
N MET A 331 15.04 -8.50 -23.31
CA MET A 331 15.82 -9.11 -24.41
C MET A 331 16.12 -10.59 -24.15
N ALA A 332 16.41 -10.96 -22.92
CA ALA A 332 16.67 -12.34 -22.54
C ALA A 332 15.37 -13.14 -22.32
N GLU A 333 14.22 -12.48 -22.34
CA GLU A 333 12.90 -13.04 -22.07
C GLU A 333 12.89 -13.87 -20.77
N LEU A 334 13.25 -13.22 -19.65
CA LEU A 334 13.33 -13.82 -18.32
C LEU A 334 12.19 -13.32 -17.43
N PRO A 335 11.50 -14.21 -16.71
CA PRO A 335 10.49 -13.83 -15.74
C PRO A 335 11.11 -13.04 -14.58
N LEU A 336 10.61 -11.84 -14.30
CA LEU A 336 11.10 -11.00 -13.24
C LEU A 336 9.97 -10.10 -12.72
N VAL A 337 9.71 -10.09 -11.43
CA VAL A 337 8.77 -9.14 -10.83
C VAL A 337 9.53 -7.94 -10.28
N ILE A 338 9.18 -6.76 -10.74
CA ILE A 338 9.74 -5.48 -10.26
C ILE A 338 8.64 -4.76 -9.50
N ILE A 339 8.81 -4.58 -8.20
CA ILE A 339 7.85 -3.86 -7.37
C ILE A 339 8.37 -2.45 -7.16
N ASP A 340 7.63 -1.48 -7.67
CA ASP A 340 7.89 -0.07 -7.49
C ASP A 340 6.87 0.53 -6.53
N VAL A 341 7.34 0.88 -5.33
CA VAL A 341 6.54 1.58 -4.33
C VAL A 341 6.75 3.07 -4.55
N GLN A 342 5.84 3.69 -5.30
CA GLN A 342 5.92 5.09 -5.71
C GLN A 342 5.92 6.03 -4.50
N ARG A 343 6.70 7.09 -4.59
CA ARG A 343 6.77 8.18 -3.61
C ARG A 343 6.93 9.51 -4.30
N GLY A 344 6.69 10.61 -3.59
CA GLY A 344 6.89 11.95 -4.14
C GLY A 344 8.31 12.16 -4.66
N GLY A 345 8.43 12.54 -5.93
CA GLY A 345 9.68 12.84 -6.62
C GLY A 345 9.90 14.35 -6.81
N PRO A 346 10.86 14.76 -7.66
CA PRO A 346 11.91 13.95 -8.28
C PRO A 346 13.08 13.61 -7.36
N SER A 347 13.96 12.68 -7.76
CA SER A 347 15.12 12.19 -7.00
C SER A 347 14.72 11.66 -5.62
N THR A 348 15.39 12.05 -4.54
CA THR A 348 15.01 11.68 -3.16
C THR A 348 13.62 12.22 -2.79
N GLY A 349 13.28 13.41 -3.27
CA GLY A 349 11.95 14.03 -3.16
C GLY A 349 11.35 14.00 -1.77
N LEU A 350 10.18 13.39 -1.67
CA LEU A 350 9.38 13.24 -0.45
C LEU A 350 9.26 11.74 -0.09
N PRO A 351 10.24 11.13 0.58
CA PRO A 351 10.35 9.67 0.74
C PRO A 351 9.15 8.99 1.43
N THR A 352 8.42 9.74 2.24
CA THR A 352 7.28 9.23 3.03
C THR A 352 5.91 9.71 2.51
N LYS A 353 5.88 10.36 1.35
CA LYS A 353 4.67 10.94 0.77
C LYS A 353 4.26 10.18 -0.49
N SER A 354 2.94 10.11 -0.74
CA SER A 354 2.34 9.29 -1.79
C SER A 354 2.13 10.11 -3.06
N GLU A 355 2.56 9.57 -4.19
CA GLU A 355 2.26 10.07 -5.53
C GLU A 355 2.13 8.90 -6.51
N GLN A 356 1.61 9.16 -7.71
CA GLN A 356 1.53 8.20 -8.83
C GLN A 356 2.38 8.70 -10.01
N THR A 357 3.61 9.16 -9.74
CA THR A 357 4.44 9.90 -10.70
C THR A 357 5.45 9.05 -11.45
N ASP A 358 5.55 7.76 -11.14
CA ASP A 358 6.48 6.83 -11.81
C ASP A 358 5.85 6.09 -13.01
N LEU A 359 4.55 6.33 -13.32
CA LEU A 359 3.82 5.61 -14.36
C LEU A 359 4.49 5.67 -15.74
N MET A 360 4.89 6.86 -16.21
CA MET A 360 5.50 7.00 -17.54
C MET A 360 6.87 6.36 -17.59
N GLN A 361 7.61 6.37 -16.48
CA GLN A 361 8.88 5.65 -16.37
C GLN A 361 8.67 4.13 -16.41
N ALA A 362 7.64 3.63 -15.70
CA ALA A 362 7.28 2.21 -15.74
C ALA A 362 6.88 1.76 -17.14
N LEU A 363 6.11 2.56 -17.87
CA LEU A 363 5.65 2.24 -19.22
C LEU A 363 6.76 2.38 -20.28
N TYR A 364 7.53 3.49 -20.25
CA TYR A 364 8.39 3.90 -21.36
C TYR A 364 9.84 4.20 -20.97
N GLY A 365 10.22 4.07 -19.69
CA GLY A 365 11.53 4.49 -19.17
C GLY A 365 12.70 3.56 -19.49
N ARG A 366 12.70 2.89 -20.64
CA ARG A 366 13.79 2.03 -21.13
C ARG A 366 14.27 2.47 -22.49
N ASN A 367 15.51 2.10 -22.82
CA ASN A 367 16.00 2.32 -24.18
C ASN A 367 15.45 1.26 -25.16
N GLY A 368 15.20 1.65 -26.40
CA GLY A 368 14.66 0.80 -27.46
C GLY A 368 13.19 0.42 -27.25
N GLU A 369 12.69 -0.44 -28.16
CA GLU A 369 11.34 -0.97 -28.09
C GLU A 369 11.29 -2.15 -27.11
N ALA A 370 10.99 -1.87 -25.85
CA ALA A 370 11.00 -2.82 -24.75
C ALA A 370 9.65 -2.82 -23.99
N PRO A 371 8.57 -3.33 -24.62
CA PRO A 371 7.26 -3.40 -23.99
C PRO A 371 7.27 -4.31 -22.76
N ILE A 372 6.52 -3.92 -21.73
CA ILE A 372 6.48 -4.62 -20.44
C ILE A 372 5.08 -4.52 -19.84
N PRO A 373 4.56 -5.59 -19.21
CA PRO A 373 3.33 -5.50 -18.45
C PRO A 373 3.52 -4.61 -17.21
N VAL A 374 2.50 -3.77 -16.96
CA VAL A 374 2.45 -2.87 -15.80
C VAL A 374 1.11 -3.04 -15.09
N LEU A 375 1.16 -3.38 -13.82
CA LEU A 375 0.02 -3.50 -12.92
C LEU A 375 0.10 -2.44 -11.83
N ALA A 376 -1.04 -2.14 -11.20
CA ALA A 376 -1.10 -1.22 -10.06
C ALA A 376 -2.04 -1.75 -8.98
N ALA A 377 -1.55 -1.90 -7.76
CA ALA A 377 -2.37 -2.32 -6.63
C ALA A 377 -3.29 -1.18 -6.17
N THR A 378 -4.50 -1.52 -5.71
CA THR A 378 -5.57 -0.56 -5.47
C THR A 378 -5.80 -0.25 -3.99
N THR A 379 -5.60 -1.25 -3.11
CA THR A 379 -5.76 -1.15 -1.66
C THR A 379 -4.67 -1.98 -0.97
N PRO A 380 -4.41 -1.79 0.34
CA PRO A 380 -3.39 -2.57 1.05
C PRO A 380 -3.57 -4.09 0.93
N ASP A 381 -4.79 -4.60 1.09
CA ASP A 381 -5.09 -6.03 0.99
C ASP A 381 -4.95 -6.57 -0.44
N THR A 382 -5.32 -5.79 -1.46
CA THR A 382 -5.19 -6.19 -2.87
C THR A 382 -3.75 -6.24 -3.37
N CYS A 383 -2.79 -5.68 -2.63
CA CYS A 383 -1.37 -5.87 -2.91
C CYS A 383 -0.98 -7.36 -2.96
N PHE A 384 -1.65 -8.21 -2.16
CA PHE A 384 -1.51 -9.67 -2.24
C PHE A 384 -1.87 -10.19 -3.63
N LEU A 385 -3.07 -9.85 -4.09
CA LEU A 385 -3.61 -10.35 -5.36
C LEU A 385 -2.78 -9.86 -6.55
N TYR A 386 -2.41 -8.58 -6.57
CA TYR A 386 -1.67 -8.03 -7.71
C TYR A 386 -0.19 -8.42 -7.72
N ALA A 387 0.42 -8.72 -6.56
CA ALA A 387 1.74 -9.35 -6.53
C ALA A 387 1.68 -10.79 -7.07
N TYR A 388 0.62 -11.53 -6.74
CA TYR A 388 0.35 -12.84 -7.30
C TYR A 388 0.17 -12.78 -8.83
N TRP A 389 -0.66 -11.87 -9.34
CA TRP A 389 -0.86 -11.66 -10.79
C TRP A 389 0.42 -11.24 -11.51
N ALA A 390 1.23 -10.37 -10.91
CA ALA A 390 2.50 -9.96 -11.49
C ALA A 390 3.46 -11.16 -11.64
N ALA A 391 3.51 -12.04 -10.63
CA ALA A 391 4.28 -13.28 -10.69
C ALA A 391 3.73 -14.26 -11.74
N LYS A 392 2.40 -14.45 -11.79
CA LYS A 392 1.75 -15.29 -12.81
C LYS A 392 2.11 -14.82 -14.22
N ILE A 393 1.89 -13.55 -14.51
CA ILE A 393 2.20 -12.99 -15.84
C ILE A 393 3.70 -13.12 -16.15
N ALA A 394 4.58 -12.83 -15.20
CA ALA A 394 6.02 -12.94 -15.42
C ALA A 394 6.43 -14.36 -15.81
N VAL A 395 5.98 -15.36 -15.04
CA VAL A 395 6.35 -16.76 -15.23
C VAL A 395 5.76 -17.36 -16.50
N GLU A 396 4.46 -17.16 -16.73
CA GLU A 396 3.76 -17.77 -17.88
C GLU A 396 4.11 -17.11 -19.21
N HIS A 397 4.43 -15.80 -19.20
CA HIS A 397 4.79 -15.07 -20.43
C HIS A 397 6.28 -14.81 -20.59
N MET A 398 7.15 -15.34 -19.71
CA MET A 398 8.61 -15.19 -19.82
C MET A 398 9.01 -13.73 -20.07
N THR A 399 8.60 -12.84 -19.18
CA THR A 399 8.81 -11.39 -19.33
C THR A 399 8.96 -10.73 -17.96
N PRO A 400 9.73 -9.64 -17.83
CA PRO A 400 9.65 -8.82 -16.63
C PRO A 400 8.27 -8.15 -16.54
N VAL A 401 7.80 -7.92 -15.31
CA VAL A 401 6.51 -7.27 -14.98
C VAL A 401 6.74 -6.22 -13.92
N ILE A 402 6.20 -5.02 -14.08
CA ILE A 402 6.24 -3.98 -13.04
C ILE A 402 4.90 -3.97 -12.29
N LEU A 403 4.97 -4.09 -10.98
CA LEU A 403 3.85 -3.83 -10.07
C LEU A 403 4.08 -2.47 -9.40
N LEU A 404 3.19 -1.52 -9.68
CA LEU A 404 3.13 -0.23 -9.04
C LEU A 404 2.29 -0.33 -7.76
N THR A 405 2.83 0.12 -6.66
CA THR A 405 2.10 0.52 -5.47
C THR A 405 2.45 1.97 -5.17
N ASP A 406 2.04 2.53 -4.06
CA ASP A 406 2.47 3.84 -3.59
C ASP A 406 2.63 3.84 -2.06
N THR A 407 3.19 4.89 -1.51
CA THR A 407 3.46 5.01 -0.06
C THR A 407 2.19 4.82 0.79
N PHE A 408 1.04 5.32 0.33
CA PHE A 408 -0.23 5.18 1.05
C PHE A 408 -0.69 3.72 1.09
N VAL A 409 -0.76 3.07 -0.07
CA VAL A 409 -1.18 1.66 -0.18
C VAL A 409 -0.19 0.73 0.51
N ALA A 410 1.11 0.97 0.36
CA ALA A 410 2.16 0.11 0.90
C ALA A 410 2.21 0.10 2.44
N ASN A 411 2.07 1.27 3.06
CA ASN A 411 2.17 1.45 4.51
C ASN A 411 0.82 1.44 5.22
N GLY A 412 -0.26 1.84 4.53
CA GLY A 412 -1.62 1.72 5.01
C GLY A 412 -2.02 0.27 5.21
N SER A 413 -3.04 0.03 6.03
CA SER A 413 -3.55 -1.31 6.27
C SER A 413 -5.07 -1.38 6.11
N SER A 414 -5.54 -2.58 5.84
CA SER A 414 -6.96 -2.92 5.73
C SER A 414 -7.25 -4.30 6.31
N ALA A 415 -8.51 -4.55 6.65
CA ALA A 415 -8.96 -5.87 7.08
C ALA A 415 -8.95 -6.82 5.87
N TRP A 416 -8.09 -7.81 5.91
CA TRP A 416 -7.86 -8.77 4.84
C TRP A 416 -8.33 -10.17 5.23
N ARG A 417 -9.23 -10.74 4.43
CA ARG A 417 -9.61 -12.16 4.52
C ARG A 417 -8.51 -12.98 3.85
N ILE A 418 -7.90 -13.88 4.61
CA ILE A 418 -6.88 -14.80 4.06
C ILE A 418 -7.57 -15.69 3.00
N PRO A 419 -7.13 -15.65 1.73
CA PRO A 419 -7.71 -16.48 0.69
C PRO A 419 -7.32 -17.95 0.86
N ASP A 420 -8.13 -18.85 0.31
CA ASP A 420 -7.69 -20.20 0.04
C ASP A 420 -6.82 -20.18 -1.24
N LEU A 421 -5.66 -20.82 -1.20
CA LEU A 421 -4.78 -20.88 -2.37
C LEU A 421 -5.43 -21.58 -3.56
N HIS A 422 -6.40 -22.47 -3.32
CA HIS A 422 -7.16 -23.14 -4.38
C HIS A 422 -8.16 -22.21 -5.09
N GLU A 423 -8.50 -21.06 -4.51
CA GLU A 423 -9.32 -20.03 -5.14
C GLU A 423 -8.52 -19.12 -6.09
N LEU A 424 -7.18 -19.19 -6.05
CA LEU A 424 -6.30 -18.38 -6.90
C LEU A 424 -6.10 -19.06 -8.27
N PRO A 425 -5.92 -18.28 -9.35
CA PRO A 425 -5.55 -18.83 -10.65
C PRO A 425 -4.27 -19.65 -10.57
N THR A 426 -4.22 -20.80 -11.21
CA THR A 426 -2.99 -21.61 -11.30
C THR A 426 -1.86 -20.84 -11.99
N ILE A 427 -0.62 -21.16 -11.63
CA ILE A 427 0.59 -20.63 -12.29
C ILE A 427 1.34 -21.82 -12.87
N GLU A 428 1.49 -21.86 -14.17
CA GLU A 428 2.14 -22.96 -14.88
C GLU A 428 3.46 -22.47 -15.52
N PRO A 429 4.61 -22.75 -14.91
CA PRO A 429 5.90 -22.43 -15.53
C PRO A 429 6.06 -23.17 -16.86
N ASN A 430 6.48 -22.44 -17.89
CA ASN A 430 6.64 -22.99 -19.24
C ASN A 430 7.95 -23.77 -19.39
N TYR A 431 8.23 -24.69 -18.44
CA TYR A 431 9.43 -25.49 -18.44
C TYR A 431 9.51 -26.46 -19.60
N VAL A 432 10.70 -26.59 -20.19
CA VAL A 432 10.99 -27.58 -21.20
C VAL A 432 11.66 -28.81 -20.58
N SER A 433 11.07 -29.97 -20.76
CA SER A 433 11.63 -31.29 -20.38
C SER A 433 11.78 -32.23 -21.57
N LYS A 434 11.14 -31.90 -22.70
CA LYS A 434 11.23 -32.57 -23.99
C LYS A 434 11.18 -31.52 -25.10
N LEU A 435 11.69 -31.84 -26.28
CA LEU A 435 11.62 -30.92 -27.41
C LEU A 435 10.17 -30.52 -27.68
N PRO A 436 9.88 -29.21 -27.77
CA PRO A 436 8.55 -28.74 -28.10
C PRO A 436 8.11 -29.23 -29.49
N GLU A 437 6.80 -29.37 -29.69
CA GLU A 437 6.25 -29.71 -30.98
C GLU A 437 6.65 -28.66 -32.04
N GLY A 438 7.12 -29.10 -33.20
CA GLY A 438 7.66 -28.23 -34.24
C GLY A 438 9.15 -27.90 -34.12
N ALA A 439 9.82 -28.28 -33.04
CA ALA A 439 11.29 -28.11 -32.88
C ALA A 439 12.09 -29.27 -33.52
N ALA A 440 11.77 -29.63 -34.75
CA ALA A 440 12.31 -30.83 -35.42
C ALA A 440 13.84 -30.85 -35.61
N GLU A 441 14.53 -29.70 -35.55
CA GLU A 441 15.97 -29.58 -35.77
C GLU A 441 16.79 -29.47 -34.47
N GLY A 442 16.19 -29.72 -33.32
CA GLY A 442 16.83 -29.67 -32.02
C GLY A 442 16.47 -28.42 -31.20
N TRP A 443 17.07 -28.33 -30.00
CA TRP A 443 16.78 -27.26 -29.06
C TRP A 443 17.30 -25.89 -29.52
N ARG A 444 16.43 -24.88 -29.40
CA ARG A 444 16.75 -23.47 -29.62
C ARG A 444 16.17 -22.63 -28.49
N PRO A 445 16.95 -21.86 -27.74
CA PRO A 445 16.49 -21.19 -26.50
C PRO A 445 15.40 -20.13 -26.73
N TYR A 446 15.27 -19.62 -27.96
CA TYR A 446 14.22 -18.65 -28.33
C TYR A 446 13.16 -19.28 -29.25
N PHE A 447 13.02 -20.60 -29.25
CA PHE A 447 11.86 -21.24 -29.85
C PHE A 447 10.62 -20.85 -29.07
N ARG A 448 9.58 -20.39 -29.78
CA ARG A 448 8.38 -19.78 -29.18
C ARG A 448 7.12 -20.54 -29.54
N ASN A 449 6.15 -20.51 -28.66
CA ASN A 449 4.78 -20.86 -28.99
C ASN A 449 4.26 -19.90 -30.10
N PRO A 450 3.68 -20.41 -31.21
CA PRO A 450 3.29 -19.55 -32.33
C PRO A 450 2.11 -18.62 -32.04
N GLU A 451 1.27 -18.92 -31.05
CA GLU A 451 0.13 -18.12 -30.64
C GLU A 451 0.53 -17.07 -29.61
N THR A 452 1.06 -17.50 -28.47
CA THR A 452 1.39 -16.62 -27.34
C THR A 452 2.67 -15.84 -27.51
N LYS A 453 3.53 -16.23 -28.47
CA LYS A 453 4.91 -15.70 -28.68
C LYS A 453 5.85 -15.92 -27.48
N VAL A 454 5.48 -16.74 -26.52
CA VAL A 454 6.28 -17.06 -25.34
C VAL A 454 7.30 -18.14 -25.66
N ARG A 455 8.54 -17.92 -25.27
CA ARG A 455 9.59 -18.95 -25.38
C ARG A 455 9.44 -19.97 -24.25
N TYR A 456 9.99 -21.17 -24.48
CA TYR A 456 10.07 -22.18 -23.44
C TYR A 456 11.23 -21.91 -22.48
N TRP A 457 11.07 -22.31 -21.22
CA TRP A 457 12.03 -22.07 -20.17
C TRP A 457 12.90 -23.31 -19.91
N ALA A 458 14.12 -23.31 -20.43
CA ALA A 458 15.11 -24.30 -20.05
C ALA A 458 15.92 -23.77 -18.86
N VAL A 459 16.02 -24.60 -17.81
CA VAL A 459 16.79 -24.27 -16.61
C VAL A 459 18.20 -24.87 -16.73
N PRO A 460 19.27 -24.16 -16.35
CA PRO A 460 20.63 -24.69 -16.34
C PRO A 460 20.72 -26.06 -15.64
N GLY A 461 21.39 -27.02 -16.31
CA GLY A 461 21.51 -28.40 -15.83
C GLY A 461 20.45 -29.36 -16.39
N THR A 462 19.47 -28.89 -17.18
CA THR A 462 18.54 -29.76 -17.92
C THR A 462 19.28 -30.42 -19.10
N PRO A 463 19.50 -31.74 -19.10
CA PRO A 463 20.28 -32.42 -20.15
C PRO A 463 19.63 -32.25 -21.54
N GLY A 464 20.45 -31.90 -22.54
CA GLY A 464 19.99 -31.69 -23.92
C GLY A 464 19.40 -30.31 -24.21
N PHE A 465 19.36 -29.43 -23.18
CA PHE A 465 18.85 -28.06 -23.30
C PHE A 465 19.90 -27.00 -22.94
N GLU A 466 21.17 -27.37 -23.08
CA GLU A 466 22.29 -26.49 -22.83
C GLU A 466 22.23 -25.28 -23.76
N HIS A 467 22.34 -24.09 -23.21
CA HIS A 467 22.25 -22.83 -23.95
C HIS A 467 22.86 -21.66 -23.19
N ARG A 468 22.98 -20.53 -23.87
CA ARG A 468 23.29 -19.24 -23.26
C ARG A 468 22.28 -18.21 -23.68
N LEU A 469 22.01 -17.26 -22.78
CA LEU A 469 21.24 -16.06 -23.05
C LEU A 469 22.17 -14.83 -23.04
N GLY A 470 21.71 -13.74 -23.60
CA GLY A 470 22.43 -12.45 -23.59
C GLY A 470 21.62 -11.34 -24.23
N GLY A 471 22.08 -10.10 -24.05
CA GLY A 471 21.38 -8.89 -24.48
C GLY A 471 21.42 -8.58 -25.98
N LEU A 472 22.22 -9.31 -26.77
CA LEU A 472 22.24 -9.10 -28.22
C LEU A 472 21.01 -9.64 -28.91
N GLU A 473 20.55 -9.00 -29.97
CA GLU A 473 19.41 -9.45 -30.77
C GLU A 473 19.64 -10.86 -31.34
N LYS A 474 18.60 -11.66 -31.34
CA LYS A 474 18.61 -13.05 -31.83
C LYS A 474 17.78 -13.19 -33.11
N ASN A 475 18.21 -14.07 -33.97
CA ASN A 475 17.42 -14.49 -35.11
C ASN A 475 16.18 -15.26 -34.61
N PHE A 476 15.03 -14.87 -35.11
CA PHE A 476 13.73 -15.43 -34.73
C PHE A 476 13.67 -16.97 -34.86
N THR A 477 14.26 -17.49 -35.95
CA THR A 477 14.20 -18.92 -36.27
C THR A 477 15.35 -19.71 -35.64
N THR A 478 16.58 -19.21 -35.73
CA THR A 478 17.79 -19.97 -35.37
C THR A 478 18.28 -19.73 -33.96
N SER A 479 17.79 -18.69 -33.30
CA SER A 479 18.27 -18.20 -31.98
C SER A 479 19.74 -17.73 -31.98
N ALA A 480 20.40 -17.68 -33.15
CA ALA A 480 21.73 -17.13 -33.27
C ALA A 480 21.74 -15.59 -33.21
N ILE A 481 22.85 -14.98 -32.84
CA ILE A 481 23.01 -13.52 -32.89
C ILE A 481 22.76 -13.04 -34.32
N SER A 482 21.98 -11.98 -34.48
CA SER A 482 21.58 -11.42 -35.75
C SER A 482 21.62 -9.89 -35.76
N THR A 483 22.14 -9.31 -36.82
CA THR A 483 22.10 -7.87 -37.10
C THR A 483 21.25 -7.56 -38.36
N ASP A 484 20.50 -8.55 -38.84
CA ASP A 484 19.63 -8.42 -39.99
C ASP A 484 18.43 -7.49 -39.69
N ALA A 485 18.20 -6.53 -40.58
CA ALA A 485 17.18 -5.49 -40.40
C ALA A 485 15.75 -6.06 -40.39
N ALA A 486 15.45 -7.04 -41.25
CA ALA A 486 14.14 -7.66 -41.31
C ALA A 486 13.86 -8.52 -40.06
N ASN A 487 14.89 -9.23 -39.58
CA ASN A 487 14.82 -9.95 -38.33
C ASN A 487 14.59 -9.00 -37.13
N HIS A 488 15.29 -7.87 -37.09
CA HIS A 488 15.08 -6.88 -36.02
C HIS A 488 13.63 -6.37 -35.98
N ALA A 489 13.08 -5.98 -37.12
CA ALA A 489 11.68 -5.56 -37.23
C ALA A 489 10.71 -6.66 -36.78
N LEU A 490 10.96 -7.92 -37.16
CA LEU A 490 10.17 -9.07 -36.72
C LEU A 490 10.26 -9.27 -35.20
N MET A 491 11.43 -9.14 -34.59
CA MET A 491 11.62 -9.31 -33.16
C MET A 491 10.95 -8.20 -32.34
N VAL A 492 11.00 -6.95 -32.79
CA VAL A 492 10.24 -5.83 -32.18
C VAL A 492 8.75 -6.15 -32.19
N LYS A 493 8.21 -6.54 -33.35
CA LYS A 493 6.80 -6.93 -33.47
C LYS A 493 6.44 -8.11 -32.55
N THR A 494 7.28 -9.15 -32.51
CA THR A 494 7.07 -10.33 -31.67
C THR A 494 7.02 -10.00 -30.18
N ARG A 495 7.90 -9.10 -29.70
CA ARG A 495 7.87 -8.65 -28.31
C ARG A 495 6.57 -7.91 -27.97
N GLN A 496 6.09 -7.05 -28.88
CA GLN A 496 4.81 -6.36 -28.68
C GLN A 496 3.63 -7.34 -28.70
N GLU A 497 3.55 -8.23 -29.68
CA GLU A 497 2.49 -9.24 -29.79
C GLU A 497 2.39 -10.14 -28.54
N LYS A 498 3.54 -10.49 -27.93
CA LYS A 498 3.57 -11.25 -26.68
C LYS A 498 2.89 -10.48 -25.53
N ILE A 499 3.16 -9.18 -25.39
CA ILE A 499 2.53 -8.35 -24.36
C ILE A 499 1.05 -8.12 -24.65
N ASP A 500 0.69 -7.86 -25.90
CA ASP A 500 -0.73 -7.68 -26.31
C ASP A 500 -1.56 -8.93 -26.02
N TYR A 501 -0.98 -10.12 -26.24
CA TYR A 501 -1.66 -11.40 -25.98
C TYR A 501 -2.15 -11.53 -24.53
N ILE A 502 -1.41 -11.00 -23.56
CA ILE A 502 -1.75 -11.04 -22.13
C ILE A 502 -3.15 -10.48 -21.87
N SER A 503 -3.60 -9.49 -22.65
CA SER A 503 -4.95 -8.92 -22.52
C SER A 503 -6.07 -9.96 -22.64
N ASN A 504 -5.79 -11.12 -23.29
CA ASN A 504 -6.73 -12.23 -23.44
C ASN A 504 -7.04 -12.97 -22.13
N GLU A 505 -6.12 -12.89 -21.19
CA GLU A 505 -6.15 -13.61 -19.91
C GLU A 505 -6.51 -12.71 -18.73
N LEU A 506 -6.55 -11.39 -18.97
CA LEU A 506 -6.89 -10.42 -17.92
C LEU A 506 -8.39 -10.38 -17.64
N PRO A 507 -8.80 -10.15 -16.38
CA PRO A 507 -10.17 -9.80 -16.07
C PRO A 507 -10.65 -8.58 -16.87
N LEU A 508 -11.92 -8.56 -17.22
CA LEU A 508 -12.53 -7.40 -17.87
C LEU A 508 -12.61 -6.22 -16.90
N LEU A 509 -12.54 -5.01 -17.45
CA LEU A 509 -12.76 -3.78 -16.70
C LEU A 509 -14.21 -3.73 -16.21
N GLU A 510 -14.39 -3.69 -14.91
CA GLU A 510 -15.69 -3.58 -14.25
C GLU A 510 -16.08 -2.11 -14.06
N VAL A 511 -17.38 -1.86 -14.05
CA VAL A 511 -17.97 -0.54 -13.83
C VAL A 511 -18.94 -0.62 -12.66
N GLU A 512 -18.74 0.22 -11.68
CA GLU A 512 -19.60 0.36 -10.51
C GLU A 512 -20.49 1.62 -10.62
N GLY A 513 -21.68 1.58 -10.01
CA GLY A 513 -22.60 2.72 -9.94
C GLY A 513 -23.72 2.69 -10.98
N ASP A 514 -24.14 3.86 -11.46
CA ASP A 514 -25.32 3.98 -12.31
C ASP A 514 -25.01 3.53 -13.75
N GLN A 515 -25.64 2.46 -14.18
CA GLN A 515 -25.40 1.86 -15.51
C GLN A 515 -25.88 2.76 -16.67
N ASP A 516 -26.81 3.67 -16.40
CA ASP A 516 -27.37 4.65 -17.35
C ASP A 516 -26.77 6.05 -17.21
N ALA A 517 -25.61 6.16 -16.54
CA ALA A 517 -24.91 7.42 -16.36
C ALA A 517 -24.32 7.95 -17.67
N ASP A 518 -24.30 9.27 -17.82
CA ASP A 518 -23.58 9.94 -18.91
C ASP A 518 -22.09 10.16 -18.57
N THR A 519 -21.72 10.10 -17.30
CA THR A 519 -20.37 10.40 -16.80
C THR A 519 -19.73 9.19 -16.14
N LEU A 520 -18.48 8.92 -16.51
CA LEU A 520 -17.62 7.90 -15.92
C LEU A 520 -16.44 8.56 -15.21
N ILE A 521 -16.27 8.25 -13.93
CA ILE A 521 -15.04 8.54 -13.18
C ILE A 521 -14.07 7.40 -13.42
N VAL A 522 -12.83 7.71 -13.78
CA VAL A 522 -11.76 6.74 -14.03
C VAL A 522 -10.58 7.02 -13.13
N GLY A 523 -10.08 6.00 -12.49
CA GLY A 523 -8.85 6.03 -11.71
C GLY A 523 -8.00 4.80 -11.89
N TRP A 524 -6.85 4.77 -11.23
CA TRP A 524 -5.96 3.62 -11.23
C TRP A 524 -5.16 3.54 -9.91
N GLY A 525 -4.66 2.34 -9.59
CA GLY A 525 -3.78 2.15 -8.45
C GLY A 525 -4.38 2.62 -7.12
N GLY A 526 -3.59 3.21 -6.24
CA GLY A 526 -3.94 3.56 -4.86
C GLY A 526 -5.03 4.62 -4.69
N THR A 527 -5.52 5.24 -5.76
CA THR A 527 -6.64 6.21 -5.69
C THR A 527 -8.01 5.54 -5.55
N TYR A 528 -8.11 4.21 -5.67
CA TYR A 528 -9.37 3.47 -5.69
C TYR A 528 -10.33 3.86 -4.56
N GLY A 529 -9.88 3.78 -3.31
CA GLY A 529 -10.75 4.03 -2.16
C GLY A 529 -11.35 5.42 -2.16
N HIS A 530 -10.55 6.43 -2.47
CA HIS A 530 -10.99 7.84 -2.51
C HIS A 530 -11.98 8.11 -3.65
N LEU A 531 -11.71 7.57 -4.85
CA LEU A 531 -12.59 7.74 -6.00
C LEU A 531 -13.91 7.00 -5.84
N TYR A 532 -13.88 5.81 -5.24
CA TYR A 532 -15.07 5.03 -4.90
C TYR A 532 -15.98 5.80 -3.93
N GLU A 533 -15.42 6.28 -2.81
CA GLU A 533 -16.18 7.03 -1.80
C GLU A 533 -16.69 8.38 -2.34
N ALA A 534 -15.87 9.10 -3.13
CA ALA A 534 -16.29 10.35 -3.77
C ALA A 534 -17.43 10.10 -4.76
N SER A 535 -17.33 9.06 -5.59
CA SER A 535 -18.40 8.69 -6.53
C SER A 535 -19.70 8.34 -5.79
N HIS A 536 -19.60 7.63 -4.66
CA HIS A 536 -20.76 7.32 -3.85
C HIS A 536 -21.43 8.58 -3.28
N LYS A 537 -20.62 9.52 -2.73
CA LYS A 537 -21.13 10.78 -2.19
C LYS A 537 -21.75 11.72 -3.26
N VAL A 538 -21.20 11.71 -4.47
CA VAL A 538 -21.76 12.45 -5.60
C VAL A 538 -23.13 11.87 -5.99
N ARG A 539 -23.28 10.53 -6.02
CA ARG A 539 -24.58 9.86 -6.23
C ARG A 539 -25.59 10.19 -5.13
N GLU A 540 -25.17 10.24 -3.85
CA GLU A 540 -26.02 10.64 -2.73
C GLU A 540 -26.57 12.07 -2.89
N GLN A 541 -25.89 12.93 -3.63
CA GLN A 541 -26.35 14.29 -3.98
C GLN A 541 -27.25 14.32 -5.22
N GLY A 542 -27.58 13.16 -5.81
CA GLY A 542 -28.53 13.04 -6.92
C GLY A 542 -27.90 13.02 -8.31
N TYR A 543 -26.58 13.07 -8.44
CA TYR A 543 -25.91 12.95 -9.75
C TYR A 543 -25.79 11.49 -10.18
N LYS A 544 -26.08 11.21 -11.44
CA LYS A 544 -25.89 9.88 -12.04
C LYS A 544 -24.46 9.76 -12.57
N ILE A 545 -23.66 8.96 -11.91
CA ILE A 545 -22.27 8.68 -12.32
C ILE A 545 -21.91 7.21 -12.14
N ALA A 546 -20.98 6.76 -12.97
CA ALA A 546 -20.33 5.45 -12.85
C ALA A 546 -18.84 5.62 -12.50
N HIS A 547 -18.23 4.56 -12.01
CA HIS A 547 -16.81 4.52 -11.67
C HIS A 547 -16.17 3.26 -12.25
N ALA A 548 -15.02 3.40 -12.92
CA ALA A 548 -14.17 2.31 -13.38
C ALA A 548 -12.74 2.53 -12.87
N HIS A 549 -12.10 1.46 -12.41
CA HIS A 549 -10.77 1.55 -11.82
C HIS A 549 -9.80 0.55 -12.42
N PHE A 550 -8.63 1.02 -12.83
CA PHE A 550 -7.63 0.20 -13.49
C PHE A 550 -6.58 -0.32 -12.50
N ALA A 551 -6.41 -1.62 -12.52
CA ALA A 551 -5.29 -2.31 -11.89
C ALA A 551 -4.32 -2.88 -12.93
N PHE A 552 -4.79 -3.19 -14.12
CA PHE A 552 -3.98 -3.59 -15.27
C PHE A 552 -3.81 -2.39 -16.20
N ILE A 553 -2.59 -1.88 -16.25
CA ILE A 553 -2.26 -0.63 -16.94
C ILE A 553 -1.70 -0.89 -18.34
N ASN A 554 -0.90 -1.94 -18.49
CA ASN A 554 -0.35 -2.37 -19.76
C ASN A 554 -0.13 -3.90 -19.76
N PRO A 555 -0.74 -4.68 -20.67
CA PRO A 555 -1.81 -4.23 -21.54
C PRO A 555 -3.10 -3.89 -20.77
N LEU A 556 -3.95 -3.09 -21.36
CA LEU A 556 -5.28 -2.80 -20.81
C LEU A 556 -6.22 -4.01 -20.94
N PRO A 557 -7.26 -4.15 -20.07
CA PRO A 557 -8.34 -5.09 -20.26
C PRO A 557 -9.01 -4.93 -21.62
N LYS A 558 -9.40 -6.03 -22.26
CA LYS A 558 -9.93 -6.05 -23.64
C LYS A 558 -11.12 -5.12 -23.91
N ASN A 559 -12.00 -4.97 -22.91
CA ASN A 559 -13.21 -4.16 -23.03
C ASN A 559 -12.99 -2.68 -22.72
N THR A 560 -11.76 -2.25 -22.51
CA THR A 560 -11.44 -0.87 -22.07
C THR A 560 -12.04 0.18 -23.02
N GLU A 561 -11.76 0.09 -24.30
CA GLU A 561 -12.26 1.06 -25.27
C GLU A 561 -13.79 1.08 -25.34
N GLU A 562 -14.44 -0.10 -25.34
CA GLU A 562 -15.89 -0.23 -25.31
C GLU A 562 -16.48 0.47 -24.08
N VAL A 563 -15.91 0.22 -22.90
CA VAL A 563 -16.36 0.83 -21.63
C VAL A 563 -16.21 2.34 -21.69
N LEU A 564 -15.03 2.85 -22.07
CA LEU A 564 -14.76 4.29 -22.08
C LEU A 564 -15.65 5.04 -23.10
N ARG A 565 -15.94 4.45 -24.27
CA ARG A 565 -16.76 5.08 -25.31
C ARG A 565 -18.27 5.03 -25.04
N ARG A 566 -18.70 4.26 -24.05
CA ARG A 566 -20.11 4.19 -23.63
C ARG A 566 -20.59 5.51 -23.00
N TYR A 567 -19.68 6.26 -22.39
CA TYR A 567 -19.98 7.46 -21.62
C TYR A 567 -19.70 8.74 -22.42
N LYS A 568 -20.59 9.74 -22.27
CA LYS A 568 -20.42 11.04 -22.94
C LYS A 568 -19.28 11.85 -22.34
N LYS A 569 -19.07 11.70 -21.02
CA LYS A 569 -18.00 12.37 -20.28
C LYS A 569 -17.18 11.31 -19.54
N VAL A 570 -15.88 11.34 -19.70
CA VAL A 570 -14.94 10.53 -18.93
C VAL A 570 -14.02 11.47 -18.17
N ILE A 571 -13.94 11.32 -16.86
CA ILE A 571 -13.08 12.12 -15.97
C ILE A 571 -12.01 11.20 -15.41
N VAL A 572 -10.75 11.41 -15.79
CA VAL A 572 -9.61 10.65 -15.24
C VAL A 572 -9.03 11.43 -14.06
N ALA A 573 -8.97 10.79 -12.90
CA ALA A 573 -8.48 11.37 -11.66
C ALA A 573 -7.18 10.69 -11.20
N GLU A 574 -6.10 11.48 -11.06
CA GLU A 574 -4.74 10.98 -10.82
C GLU A 574 -3.94 11.83 -9.84
N GLN A 575 -3.07 11.17 -9.06
CA GLN A 575 -2.08 11.84 -8.20
C GLN A 575 -0.78 12.14 -8.97
N ASN A 576 -0.92 12.69 -10.16
CA ASN A 576 0.14 13.15 -11.05
C ASN A 576 -0.44 14.17 -12.05
N THR A 577 0.33 14.59 -13.04
CA THR A 577 -0.07 15.60 -14.04
C THR A 577 -0.78 15.00 -15.28
N GLY A 578 -1.57 13.95 -15.11
CA GLY A 578 -2.37 13.33 -16.19
C GLY A 578 -1.59 12.28 -17.00
N MET A 579 -0.82 11.43 -16.35
CA MET A 579 0.01 10.43 -17.00
C MET A 579 -0.83 9.28 -17.59
N PHE A 580 -1.82 8.79 -16.85
CA PHE A 580 -2.70 7.74 -17.32
C PHE A 580 -3.66 8.24 -18.40
N ALA A 581 -4.18 9.46 -18.25
CA ALA A 581 -4.96 10.10 -19.30
C ALA A 581 -4.17 10.22 -20.62
N ARG A 582 -2.87 10.55 -20.57
CA ARG A 582 -1.98 10.55 -21.75
C ARG A 582 -1.79 9.16 -22.32
N HIS A 583 -1.61 8.15 -21.47
CA HIS A 583 -1.46 6.76 -21.90
C HIS A 583 -2.72 6.28 -22.64
N LEU A 584 -3.92 6.49 -22.07
CA LEU A 584 -5.19 6.16 -22.74
C LEU A 584 -5.36 6.87 -24.08
N ARG A 585 -4.99 8.15 -24.16
CA ARG A 585 -5.03 8.91 -25.42
C ARG A 585 -4.06 8.40 -26.48
N GLY A 586 -2.96 7.80 -26.06
CA GLY A 586 -1.99 7.18 -26.97
C GLY A 586 -2.46 5.83 -27.53
N LEU A 587 -3.37 5.17 -26.84
CA LEU A 587 -3.88 3.85 -27.23
C LEU A 587 -5.26 3.88 -27.88
N ILE A 588 -6.07 4.89 -27.62
CA ILE A 588 -7.47 4.99 -28.08
C ILE A 588 -7.61 6.24 -28.96
N ASP A 589 -7.88 6.03 -30.24
CA ASP A 589 -8.02 7.09 -31.22
C ASP A 589 -9.12 8.08 -30.86
N ASN A 590 -8.84 9.37 -30.97
CA ASN A 590 -9.76 10.48 -30.70
C ASN A 590 -10.39 10.47 -29.29
N PHE A 591 -9.77 9.81 -28.32
CA PHE A 591 -10.20 9.82 -26.93
C PHE A 591 -9.60 11.01 -26.18
N VAL A 592 -10.45 11.90 -25.66
CA VAL A 592 -10.04 13.11 -24.93
C VAL A 592 -10.82 13.19 -23.61
N PRO A 593 -10.32 12.57 -22.53
CA PRO A 593 -10.99 12.63 -21.23
C PRO A 593 -10.80 14.02 -20.60
N ARG A 594 -11.73 14.42 -19.73
CA ARG A 594 -11.51 15.44 -18.71
C ARG A 594 -10.54 14.91 -17.68
N GLN A 595 -9.91 15.78 -16.93
CA GLN A 595 -8.90 15.37 -15.97
C GLN A 595 -9.07 16.10 -14.63
N TYR A 596 -8.91 15.38 -13.55
CA TYR A 596 -8.63 15.89 -12.23
C TYR A 596 -7.23 15.43 -11.80
N ASN A 597 -6.33 16.38 -11.62
CA ASN A 597 -4.92 16.10 -11.33
C ASN A 597 -4.50 16.84 -10.06
N GLU A 598 -4.02 16.10 -9.05
CA GLU A 598 -3.54 16.67 -7.79
C GLU A 598 -2.18 16.06 -7.41
N VAL A 599 -1.19 16.89 -7.13
CA VAL A 599 0.18 16.46 -6.79
C VAL A 599 0.60 17.14 -5.49
N THR A 600 0.19 16.58 -4.36
CA THR A 600 0.42 17.15 -3.02
C THR A 600 1.27 16.27 -2.11
N GLY A 601 1.59 15.05 -2.56
CA GLY A 601 2.26 14.06 -1.73
C GLY A 601 1.35 13.46 -0.64
N GLN A 602 0.05 13.69 -0.73
CA GLN A 602 -0.98 13.19 0.19
C GLN A 602 -2.06 12.43 -0.58
N PRO A 603 -2.77 11.49 0.05
CA PRO A 603 -4.00 10.95 -0.52
C PRO A 603 -5.01 12.07 -0.82
N PHE A 604 -5.89 11.86 -1.78
CA PHE A 604 -6.94 12.82 -2.12
C PHE A 604 -7.79 13.22 -0.91
N SER A 605 -8.16 14.50 -0.83
CA SER A 605 -9.22 14.96 0.06
C SER A 605 -10.58 14.54 -0.52
N LEU A 606 -11.37 13.83 0.27
CA LEU A 606 -12.67 13.32 -0.17
C LEU A 606 -13.67 14.45 -0.44
N SER A 607 -13.69 15.46 0.43
CA SER A 607 -14.57 16.62 0.28
C SER A 607 -14.24 17.41 -1.00
N HIS A 608 -12.95 17.63 -1.25
CA HIS A 608 -12.49 18.34 -2.45
C HIS A 608 -12.76 17.55 -3.74
N LEU A 609 -12.55 16.23 -3.73
CA LEU A 609 -12.93 15.37 -4.87
C LEU A 609 -14.41 15.49 -5.23
N VAL A 610 -15.30 15.48 -4.22
CA VAL A 610 -16.75 15.59 -4.45
C VAL A 610 -17.09 16.94 -5.09
N GLU A 611 -16.54 18.05 -4.59
CA GLU A 611 -16.74 19.39 -5.14
C GLU A 611 -16.26 19.48 -6.60
N GLU A 612 -15.05 19.03 -6.87
CA GLU A 612 -14.47 19.08 -8.23
C GLU A 612 -15.18 18.14 -9.20
N PHE A 613 -15.63 16.97 -8.77
CA PHE A 613 -16.39 16.07 -9.64
C PHE A 613 -17.74 16.70 -10.02
N ILE A 614 -18.46 17.28 -9.07
CA ILE A 614 -19.73 17.98 -9.36
C ILE A 614 -19.50 19.09 -10.38
N LYS A 615 -18.50 19.92 -10.19
CA LYS A 615 -18.13 21.00 -11.13
C LYS A 615 -17.82 20.45 -12.53
N LEU A 616 -16.98 19.40 -12.63
CA LEU A 616 -16.63 18.77 -13.91
C LEU A 616 -17.83 18.07 -14.60
N ILE A 617 -18.83 17.63 -13.83
CA ILE A 617 -20.06 17.04 -14.35
C ILE A 617 -20.97 18.13 -14.92
N GLU A 618 -21.07 19.26 -14.25
CA GLU A 618 -21.94 20.39 -14.65
C GLU A 618 -21.39 21.18 -15.86
N GLU A 619 -20.06 21.27 -16.01
CA GLU A 619 -19.41 21.80 -17.23
C GLU A 619 -19.70 20.94 -18.47
#